data_081a1099e4882a27b811fd0f11a51eaa
#
_entry.id   081a1099e4882a27b811fd0f11a51eaa
#
_cell.length_a   1.000
_cell.length_b   1.000
_cell.length_c   1.000
_cell.angle_alpha   90.00
_cell.angle_beta   90.00
_cell.angle_gamma   90.00
#
_symmetry.space_group_name_H-M   'P 1'
#
loop_
_entity.id
_entity.type
_entity.pdbx_description
1 polymer ?
#
loop_
_entity_poly.entity_id
_entity_poly.type
_entity_poly.pdbx_seq_one_letter_code
_entity_poly.pdbx_strand_id
1 'polypeptide(L)'
;MQQIKFTKMHGIGNDYIYINCFEQKIDDPQTLARRMSPRRTSVGSDGLILICPSDTADAKMRMFNMDGSEGKMCGNGIRCVGKYLYDNGIAKKNVITVETLSGIKSLEIEAENGEAKFVTVDMGKPVLSPRDIPVIFDGERMVNEPLQVMGKEYRITAVSMGNPHAVVFCDEVQGLDLEKIGPFFENAPIFPERVNTEFIRIISGVELEMRVWERGSGETFACGTGACAAVAAA
;
A
#
# COMPACT_ATOMS: atom_id res chain seq x y z
N MET A 1 -9.88 -24.19 22.90
CA MET A 1 -9.43 -22.99 22.17
C MET A 1 -8.56 -23.47 21.01
N GLN A 2 -8.83 -23.01 19.80
CA GLN A 2 -8.00 -23.34 18.64
C GLN A 2 -6.69 -22.53 18.74
N GLN A 3 -5.54 -23.20 18.65
CA GLN A 3 -4.25 -22.55 18.60
C GLN A 3 -3.98 -22.11 17.15
N ILE A 4 -3.61 -20.84 16.94
CA ILE A 4 -3.29 -20.28 15.64
C ILE A 4 -1.80 -19.93 15.61
N LYS A 5 -1.08 -20.50 14.64
CA LYS A 5 0.31 -20.13 14.36
C LYS A 5 0.32 -18.89 13.46
N PHE A 6 1.16 -17.94 13.75
CA PHE A 6 1.33 -16.74 12.94
C PHE A 6 2.79 -16.27 12.93
N THR A 7 3.13 -15.47 11.94
CA THR A 7 4.39 -14.73 11.87
C THR A 7 4.07 -13.24 11.86
N LYS A 8 4.83 -12.46 12.62
CA LYS A 8 4.71 -10.99 12.56
C LYS A 8 5.84 -10.42 11.72
N MET A 9 5.50 -9.64 10.70
CA MET A 9 6.47 -8.98 9.82
C MET A 9 6.01 -7.56 9.52
N HIS A 10 6.94 -6.73 9.05
CA HIS A 10 6.63 -5.38 8.58
C HIS A 10 7.37 -5.06 7.28
N GLY A 11 6.74 -4.25 6.42
CA GLY A 11 7.37 -3.57 5.31
C GLY A 11 7.40 -2.08 5.59
N ILE A 12 8.58 -1.51 5.90
CA ILE A 12 8.79 -0.09 6.21
C ILE A 12 7.84 0.40 7.33
N GLY A 13 7.83 -0.33 8.47
CA GLY A 13 7.00 0.03 9.64
C GLY A 13 5.53 -0.38 9.55
N ASN A 14 4.97 -0.61 8.38
CA ASN A 14 3.60 -1.12 8.20
C ASN A 14 3.56 -2.61 8.53
N ASP A 15 3.06 -2.95 9.72
CA ASP A 15 3.20 -4.27 10.32
C ASP A 15 1.89 -5.08 10.30
N TYR A 16 2.00 -6.32 9.85
CA TYR A 16 0.88 -7.25 9.77
C TYR A 16 1.16 -8.56 10.51
N ILE A 17 0.08 -9.23 10.88
CA ILE A 17 0.08 -10.61 11.33
C ILE A 17 -0.14 -11.50 10.10
N TYR A 18 0.81 -12.39 9.80
CA TYR A 18 0.75 -13.29 8.65
C TYR A 18 0.39 -14.69 9.09
N ILE A 19 -0.62 -15.29 8.46
CA ILE A 19 -1.06 -16.65 8.74
C ILE A 19 -0.93 -17.50 7.50
N ASN A 20 -0.20 -18.61 7.63
CA ASN A 20 -0.03 -19.60 6.58
C ASN A 20 -1.27 -20.50 6.49
N CYS A 21 -2.10 -20.28 5.49
CA CYS A 21 -3.30 -21.05 5.24
C CYS A 21 -3.07 -22.29 4.35
N PHE A 22 -1.82 -22.62 4.02
CA PHE A 22 -1.46 -23.95 3.51
C PHE A 22 -1.48 -25.00 4.64
N GLU A 23 -1.27 -24.57 5.89
CA GLU A 23 -1.19 -25.48 7.06
C GLU A 23 -2.40 -25.38 7.99
N GLN A 24 -3.18 -24.30 7.92
CA GLN A 24 -4.30 -24.06 8.83
C GLN A 24 -5.42 -23.28 8.13
N LYS A 25 -6.65 -23.51 8.56
CA LYS A 25 -7.84 -22.86 8.04
C LYS A 25 -8.33 -21.77 8.98
N ILE A 26 -8.67 -20.60 8.44
CA ILE A 26 -9.28 -19.49 9.16
C ILE A 26 -10.68 -19.25 8.58
N ASP A 27 -11.70 -19.57 9.37
CA ASP A 27 -13.09 -19.47 8.91
C ASP A 27 -13.64 -18.05 8.95
N ASP A 28 -13.24 -17.24 9.95
CA ASP A 28 -13.66 -15.84 10.10
C ASP A 28 -12.44 -14.90 10.26
N PRO A 29 -11.80 -14.54 9.13
CA PRO A 29 -10.62 -13.67 9.17
C PRO A 29 -10.95 -12.24 9.58
N GLN A 30 -12.17 -11.74 9.31
CA GLN A 30 -12.58 -10.38 9.66
C GLN A 30 -12.63 -10.19 11.18
N THR A 31 -13.29 -11.11 11.88
CA THR A 31 -13.32 -11.09 13.35
C THR A 31 -11.94 -11.36 13.93
N LEU A 32 -11.14 -12.23 13.31
CA LEU A 32 -9.78 -12.50 13.76
C LEU A 32 -8.90 -11.25 13.66
N ALA A 33 -8.98 -10.50 12.55
CA ALA A 33 -8.25 -9.24 12.37
C ALA A 33 -8.60 -8.24 13.48
N ARG A 34 -9.90 -7.99 13.72
CA ARG A 34 -10.36 -7.12 14.83
C ARG A 34 -9.83 -7.53 16.20
N ARG A 35 -9.71 -8.84 16.45
CA ARG A 35 -9.26 -9.37 17.75
C ARG A 35 -7.75 -9.33 17.92
N MET A 36 -6.98 -9.56 16.85
CA MET A 36 -5.52 -9.67 16.93
C MET A 36 -4.81 -8.31 16.76
N SER A 37 -5.43 -7.34 16.06
CA SER A 37 -4.80 -6.06 15.74
C SER A 37 -4.63 -5.08 16.90
N PRO A 38 -5.43 -5.05 17.97
CA PRO A 38 -5.26 -4.09 19.06
C PRO A 38 -3.87 -4.19 19.72
N ARG A 39 -3.08 -3.10 19.68
CA ARG A 39 -1.66 -3.09 20.08
C ARG A 39 -1.42 -3.25 21.58
N ARG A 40 -2.39 -2.88 22.42
CA ARG A 40 -2.22 -2.90 23.89
C ARG A 40 -2.86 -4.11 24.56
N THR A 41 -3.79 -4.78 23.88
CA THR A 41 -4.61 -5.84 24.48
C THR A 41 -4.54 -7.15 23.71
N SER A 42 -3.79 -7.19 22.60
CA SER A 42 -3.61 -8.37 21.77
C SER A 42 -2.20 -8.39 21.15
N VAL A 43 -2.01 -9.07 20.00
CA VAL A 43 -0.74 -9.14 19.27
C VAL A 43 -0.29 -7.75 18.80
N GLY A 44 -1.23 -6.93 18.33
CA GLY A 44 -1.00 -5.59 17.82
C GLY A 44 -0.44 -5.58 16.39
N SER A 45 -1.12 -4.89 15.47
CA SER A 45 -0.71 -4.78 14.06
C SER A 45 -1.61 -3.79 13.33
N ASP A 46 -1.22 -3.43 12.11
CA ASP A 46 -2.08 -2.66 11.18
C ASP A 46 -3.18 -3.55 10.54
N GLY A 47 -3.07 -4.86 10.72
CA GLY A 47 -4.07 -5.81 10.25
C GLY A 47 -3.54 -7.24 10.14
N LEU A 48 -4.26 -8.06 9.38
CA LEU A 48 -4.04 -9.47 9.19
C LEU A 48 -3.86 -9.77 7.70
N ILE A 49 -2.86 -10.58 7.35
CA ILE A 49 -2.67 -11.12 6.01
C ILE A 49 -2.73 -12.64 6.06
N LEU A 50 -3.61 -13.23 5.27
CA LEU A 50 -3.66 -14.67 5.03
C LEU A 50 -2.88 -15.00 3.75
N ILE A 51 -1.97 -15.96 3.85
CA ILE A 51 -1.22 -16.55 2.73
C ILE A 51 -1.89 -17.87 2.42
N CYS A 52 -2.71 -17.89 1.35
CA CYS A 52 -3.57 -19.02 1.00
C CYS A 52 -3.08 -19.73 -0.26
N PRO A 53 -3.45 -21.00 -0.48
CA PRO A 53 -3.35 -21.62 -1.79
C PRO A 53 -4.10 -20.84 -2.87
N SER A 54 -3.64 -20.92 -4.12
CA SER A 54 -4.27 -20.35 -5.31
C SER A 54 -4.29 -21.37 -6.43
N ASP A 55 -5.35 -21.35 -7.24
CA ASP A 55 -5.46 -22.17 -8.45
C ASP A 55 -4.80 -21.49 -9.68
N THR A 56 -4.46 -20.19 -9.58
CA THR A 56 -4.01 -19.37 -10.71
C THR A 56 -2.63 -18.73 -10.49
N ALA A 57 -2.09 -18.84 -9.28
CA ALA A 57 -0.80 -18.26 -8.89
C ALA A 57 -0.09 -19.17 -7.88
N ASP A 58 1.14 -18.82 -7.47
CA ASP A 58 1.87 -19.60 -6.46
C ASP A 58 1.24 -19.51 -5.07
N ALA A 59 0.59 -18.39 -4.79
CA ALA A 59 -0.19 -18.20 -3.58
C ALA A 59 -1.26 -17.11 -3.80
N LYS A 60 -2.19 -17.02 -2.85
CA LYS A 60 -3.19 -15.95 -2.75
C LYS A 60 -3.00 -15.18 -1.47
N MET A 61 -2.90 -13.86 -1.59
CA MET A 61 -2.90 -12.93 -0.47
C MET A 61 -4.32 -12.43 -0.21
N ARG A 62 -4.80 -12.59 1.02
CA ARG A 62 -5.98 -11.90 1.51
C ARG A 62 -5.58 -11.01 2.67
N MET A 63 -5.92 -9.74 2.61
CA MET A 63 -5.51 -8.74 3.58
C MET A 63 -6.74 -8.14 4.27
N PHE A 64 -6.67 -7.99 5.59
CA PHE A 64 -7.72 -7.44 6.42
C PHE A 64 -7.16 -6.31 7.29
N ASN A 65 -7.81 -5.15 7.25
CA ASN A 65 -7.49 -4.02 8.10
C ASN A 65 -7.83 -4.30 9.58
N MET A 66 -7.40 -3.44 10.49
CA MET A 66 -7.71 -3.54 11.93
C MET A 66 -9.21 -3.59 12.23
N ASP A 67 -10.04 -2.94 11.41
CA ASP A 67 -11.50 -2.92 11.53
C ASP A 67 -12.18 -4.18 10.96
N GLY A 68 -11.39 -5.10 10.38
CA GLY A 68 -11.84 -6.33 9.75
C GLY A 68 -12.30 -6.17 8.30
N SER A 69 -12.25 -4.99 7.71
CA SER A 69 -12.53 -4.81 6.28
C SER A 69 -11.46 -5.47 5.43
N GLU A 70 -11.85 -6.12 4.32
CA GLU A 70 -10.90 -6.75 3.40
C GLU A 70 -10.39 -5.72 2.39
N GLY A 71 -9.07 -5.51 2.36
CA GLY A 71 -8.39 -4.63 1.42
C GLY A 71 -8.02 -5.35 0.13
N LYS A 72 -7.95 -4.59 -0.98
CA LYS A 72 -7.66 -5.17 -2.30
C LYS A 72 -6.23 -5.64 -2.44
N MET A 73 -5.26 -4.88 -1.91
CA MET A 73 -3.82 -5.17 -1.95
C MET A 73 -3.08 -4.18 -1.02
N CYS A 74 -1.91 -4.60 -0.52
CA CYS A 74 -0.97 -3.74 0.21
C CYS A 74 0.44 -3.98 -0.35
N GLY A 75 1.05 -2.95 -0.94
CA GLY A 75 2.40 -3.02 -1.52
C GLY A 75 3.48 -3.38 -0.51
N ASN A 76 3.34 -2.90 0.74
CA ASN A 76 4.25 -3.26 1.84
C ASN A 76 4.05 -4.73 2.26
N GLY A 77 2.79 -5.13 2.45
CA GLY A 77 2.43 -6.48 2.89
C GLY A 77 2.78 -7.56 1.89
N ILE A 78 2.60 -7.32 0.58
CA ILE A 78 2.90 -8.33 -0.44
C ILE A 78 4.40 -8.65 -0.55
N ARG A 79 5.30 -7.68 -0.26
CA ARG A 79 6.74 -7.97 -0.19
C ARG A 79 7.05 -8.96 0.93
N CYS A 80 6.41 -8.79 2.08
CA CYS A 80 6.53 -9.77 3.18
C CYS A 80 5.95 -11.13 2.79
N VAL A 81 4.85 -11.18 2.03
CA VAL A 81 4.30 -12.44 1.48
C VAL A 81 5.34 -13.11 0.58
N GLY A 82 5.96 -12.39 -0.36
CA GLY A 82 7.01 -12.92 -1.22
C GLY A 82 8.19 -13.51 -0.44
N LYS A 83 8.69 -12.74 0.55
CA LYS A 83 9.74 -13.25 1.46
C LYS A 83 9.28 -14.49 2.22
N TYR A 84 8.07 -14.49 2.78
CA TYR A 84 7.53 -15.64 3.52
C TYR A 84 7.46 -16.89 2.65
N LEU A 85 6.93 -16.78 1.43
CA LEU A 85 6.80 -17.90 0.48
C LEU A 85 8.17 -18.50 0.13
N TYR A 86 9.16 -17.63 -0.12
CA TYR A 86 10.51 -18.06 -0.47
C TYR A 86 11.22 -18.73 0.71
N ASP A 87 11.27 -18.07 1.87
CA ASP A 87 12.04 -18.51 3.04
C ASP A 87 11.47 -19.80 3.64
N ASN A 88 10.15 -20.00 3.59
CA ASN A 88 9.49 -21.22 4.07
C ASN A 88 9.38 -22.32 3.01
N GLY A 89 9.98 -22.13 1.83
CA GLY A 89 10.03 -23.17 0.78
C GLY A 89 8.71 -23.47 0.10
N ILE A 90 7.68 -22.61 0.27
CA ILE A 90 6.37 -22.76 -0.37
C ILE A 90 6.51 -22.47 -1.88
N ALA A 91 7.26 -21.40 -2.23
CA ALA A 91 7.58 -21.07 -3.62
C ALA A 91 9.05 -20.60 -3.70
N LYS A 92 10.00 -21.53 -3.81
CA LYS A 92 11.44 -21.23 -3.82
C LYS A 92 11.95 -21.01 -5.25
N LYS A 93 11.60 -19.88 -5.84
CA LYS A 93 11.99 -19.47 -7.21
C LYS A 93 12.18 -17.96 -7.29
N ASN A 94 12.90 -17.47 -8.32
CA ASN A 94 13.25 -16.05 -8.43
C ASN A 94 12.06 -15.15 -8.80
N VAL A 95 11.01 -15.69 -9.41
CA VAL A 95 9.79 -14.95 -9.71
C VAL A 95 8.61 -15.70 -9.11
N ILE A 96 7.94 -15.06 -8.15
CA ILE A 96 6.76 -15.61 -7.45
C ILE A 96 5.53 -14.81 -7.91
N THR A 97 4.43 -15.49 -8.19
CA THR A 97 3.15 -14.87 -8.50
C THR A 97 2.21 -14.94 -7.30
N VAL A 98 1.52 -13.85 -7.02
CA VAL A 98 0.56 -13.76 -5.90
C VAL A 98 -0.77 -13.22 -6.41
N GLU A 99 -1.82 -14.02 -6.26
CA GLU A 99 -3.20 -13.61 -6.51
C GLU A 99 -3.65 -12.63 -5.41
N THR A 100 -4.24 -11.50 -5.82
CA THR A 100 -4.84 -10.49 -4.92
C THR A 100 -6.20 -10.06 -5.47
N LEU A 101 -6.99 -9.31 -4.69
CA LEU A 101 -8.22 -8.69 -5.19
C LEU A 101 -7.97 -7.59 -6.25
N SER A 102 -6.71 -7.17 -6.42
CA SER A 102 -6.28 -6.24 -7.49
C SER A 102 -5.63 -6.97 -8.67
N GLY A 103 -5.85 -8.29 -8.82
CA GLY A 103 -5.25 -9.14 -9.83
C GLY A 103 -3.97 -9.83 -9.36
N ILE A 104 -3.37 -10.60 -10.27
CA ILE A 104 -2.12 -11.32 -10.00
C ILE A 104 -0.96 -10.32 -10.05
N LYS A 105 -0.10 -10.37 -9.03
CA LYS A 105 1.13 -9.59 -8.94
C LYS A 105 2.34 -10.50 -9.11
N SER A 106 3.32 -10.03 -9.87
CA SER A 106 4.62 -10.68 -10.03
C SER A 106 5.63 -10.06 -9.07
N LEU A 107 6.36 -10.92 -8.35
CA LEU A 107 7.37 -10.55 -7.36
C LEU A 107 8.70 -11.14 -7.79
N GLU A 108 9.69 -10.30 -8.05
CA GLU A 108 11.07 -10.73 -8.26
C GLU A 108 11.78 -10.83 -6.91
N ILE A 109 12.38 -11.98 -6.66
CA ILE A 109 13.05 -12.30 -5.39
C ILE A 109 14.56 -12.30 -5.60
N GLU A 110 15.26 -11.44 -4.89
CA GLU A 110 16.70 -11.51 -4.77
C GLU A 110 17.05 -12.16 -3.43
N ALA A 111 17.74 -13.30 -3.49
CA ALA A 111 18.07 -14.11 -2.32
C ALA A 111 19.57 -14.23 -2.10
N GLU A 112 19.98 -14.20 -0.85
CA GLU A 112 21.33 -14.46 -0.40
C GLU A 112 21.34 -15.53 0.70
N ASN A 113 22.24 -16.48 0.62
CA ASN A 113 22.38 -17.59 1.60
C ASN A 113 21.05 -18.36 1.82
N GLY A 114 20.19 -18.43 0.80
CA GLY A 114 18.92 -19.15 0.85
C GLY A 114 17.75 -18.39 1.47
N GLU A 115 17.93 -17.11 1.80
CA GLU A 115 16.90 -16.19 2.32
C GLU A 115 16.65 -15.04 1.35
N ALA A 116 15.38 -14.64 1.18
CA ALA A 116 15.01 -13.45 0.40
C ALA A 116 15.49 -12.18 1.10
N LYS A 117 16.28 -11.36 0.39
CA LYS A 117 16.78 -10.05 0.86
C LYS A 117 15.99 -8.90 0.28
N PHE A 118 15.71 -8.96 -1.01
CA PHE A 118 14.88 -7.95 -1.69
C PHE A 118 13.72 -8.62 -2.40
N VAL A 119 12.60 -7.90 -2.44
CA VAL A 119 11.38 -8.30 -3.16
C VAL A 119 10.91 -7.10 -3.97
N THR A 120 11.06 -7.19 -5.28
CA THR A 120 10.56 -6.19 -6.23
C THR A 120 9.18 -6.62 -6.72
N VAL A 121 8.21 -5.71 -6.65
CA VAL A 121 6.82 -5.98 -7.01
C VAL A 121 6.45 -5.20 -8.27
N ASP A 122 5.94 -5.90 -9.30
CA ASP A 122 5.31 -5.24 -10.43
C ASP A 122 3.95 -4.65 -9.99
N MET A 123 3.93 -3.34 -9.83
CA MET A 123 2.72 -2.61 -9.40
C MET A 123 1.76 -2.33 -10.57
N GLY A 124 2.15 -2.64 -11.80
CA GLY A 124 1.39 -2.34 -13.01
C GLY A 124 1.61 -0.91 -13.52
N LYS A 125 0.75 -0.49 -14.45
CA LYS A 125 0.85 0.83 -15.08
C LYS A 125 0.05 1.88 -14.32
N PRO A 126 0.56 3.12 -14.21
CA PRO A 126 -0.21 4.23 -13.67
C PRO A 126 -1.37 4.59 -14.61
N VAL A 127 -2.49 4.97 -14.01
CA VAL A 127 -3.66 5.49 -14.73
C VAL A 127 -3.77 6.98 -14.46
N LEU A 128 -3.91 7.77 -15.54
CA LEU A 128 -3.96 9.23 -15.51
C LEU A 128 -5.33 9.79 -15.96
N SER A 129 -6.25 8.92 -16.36
CA SER A 129 -7.62 9.30 -16.72
C SER A 129 -8.41 9.69 -15.47
N PRO A 130 -8.96 10.91 -15.36
CA PRO A 130 -9.67 11.38 -14.17
C PRO A 130 -10.82 10.47 -13.76
N ARG A 131 -11.54 9.88 -14.72
CA ARG A 131 -12.67 8.98 -14.47
C ARG A 131 -12.25 7.69 -13.78
N ASP A 132 -11.04 7.21 -14.07
CA ASP A 132 -10.51 5.96 -13.54
C ASP A 132 -9.70 6.18 -12.25
N ILE A 133 -9.42 7.47 -11.88
CA ILE A 133 -8.70 7.82 -10.64
C ILE A 133 -9.63 7.94 -9.42
N PRO A 134 -10.83 8.02 -9.41
CA PRO A 134 -11.95 8.87 -9.44
C PRO A 134 -11.66 10.30 -8.91
N VAL A 135 -11.44 11.21 -9.82
CA VAL A 135 -11.30 12.65 -9.56
C VAL A 135 -12.25 13.46 -10.45
N ILE A 136 -12.89 14.48 -9.89
CA ILE A 136 -13.79 15.38 -10.62
C ILE A 136 -12.93 16.42 -11.36
N PHE A 137 -12.75 16.20 -12.65
CA PHE A 137 -11.97 17.06 -13.53
C PHE A 137 -12.42 16.91 -14.99
N ASP A 138 -12.60 18.01 -15.70
CA ASP A 138 -13.15 18.00 -17.08
C ASP A 138 -12.08 17.75 -18.17
N GLY A 139 -10.79 17.74 -17.82
CA GLY A 139 -9.70 17.50 -18.76
C GLY A 139 -9.40 16.00 -18.97
N GLU A 140 -8.54 15.71 -19.93
CA GLU A 140 -8.08 14.33 -20.20
C GLU A 140 -7.16 13.79 -19.12
N ARG A 141 -6.38 14.65 -18.47
CA ARG A 141 -5.45 14.34 -17.37
C ARG A 141 -5.36 15.54 -16.43
N MET A 142 -5.33 15.25 -15.15
CA MET A 142 -5.13 16.27 -14.12
C MET A 142 -3.64 16.34 -13.77
N VAL A 143 -2.89 17.20 -14.46
CA VAL A 143 -1.44 17.36 -14.32
C VAL A 143 -1.11 18.79 -13.94
N ASN A 144 -0.48 18.99 -12.79
CA ASN A 144 -0.07 20.29 -12.27
C ASN A 144 -1.24 21.30 -12.19
N GLU A 145 -2.40 20.83 -11.78
CA GLU A 145 -3.61 21.63 -11.68
C GLU A 145 -3.78 22.29 -10.29
N PRO A 146 -4.37 23.49 -10.21
CA PRO A 146 -4.50 24.19 -8.93
C PRO A 146 -5.54 23.53 -8.03
N LEU A 147 -5.22 23.40 -6.75
CA LEU A 147 -6.12 23.01 -5.68
C LEU A 147 -5.99 23.97 -4.51
N GLN A 148 -7.12 24.53 -4.05
CA GLN A 148 -7.14 25.39 -2.86
C GLN A 148 -7.28 24.55 -1.59
N VAL A 149 -6.29 24.63 -0.73
CA VAL A 149 -6.29 23.97 0.56
C VAL A 149 -5.96 24.98 1.66
N MET A 150 -6.87 25.19 2.61
CA MET A 150 -6.72 26.14 3.72
C MET A 150 -6.34 27.57 3.26
N GLY A 151 -6.89 28.02 2.11
CA GLY A 151 -6.61 29.37 1.56
C GLY A 151 -5.25 29.51 0.87
N LYS A 152 -4.50 28.44 0.71
CA LYS A 152 -3.27 28.38 -0.08
C LYS A 152 -3.49 27.55 -1.33
N GLU A 153 -2.95 28.00 -2.46
CA GLU A 153 -2.94 27.25 -3.69
C GLU A 153 -1.79 26.25 -3.70
N TYR A 154 -2.13 25.01 -4.02
CA TYR A 154 -1.19 23.94 -4.32
C TYR A 154 -1.38 23.46 -5.74
N ARG A 155 -0.34 22.93 -6.34
CA ARG A 155 -0.39 22.29 -7.65
C ARG A 155 -0.35 20.79 -7.48
N ILE A 156 -1.34 20.08 -8.06
CA ILE A 156 -1.45 18.64 -7.91
C ILE A 156 -1.48 17.91 -9.25
N THR A 157 -0.96 16.69 -9.26
CA THR A 157 -1.12 15.72 -10.33
C THR A 157 -1.86 14.52 -9.78
N ALA A 158 -2.98 14.15 -10.41
CA ALA A 158 -3.76 12.99 -10.00
C ALA A 158 -3.30 11.72 -10.74
N VAL A 159 -3.06 10.65 -9.97
CA VAL A 159 -2.59 9.35 -10.49
C VAL A 159 -3.34 8.23 -9.78
N SER A 160 -3.69 7.14 -10.48
CA SER A 160 -4.13 5.91 -9.83
C SER A 160 -3.11 4.79 -10.03
N MET A 161 -2.75 4.13 -8.94
CA MET A 161 -2.01 2.86 -8.92
C MET A 161 -2.91 1.70 -8.45
N GLY A 162 -4.23 1.79 -8.79
CA GLY A 162 -5.31 0.95 -8.27
C GLY A 162 -6.02 1.55 -7.07
N ASN A 163 -5.53 2.68 -6.57
CA ASN A 163 -6.10 3.58 -5.58
C ASN A 163 -5.73 5.03 -5.94
N PRO A 164 -6.52 6.04 -5.55
CA PRO A 164 -6.29 7.43 -5.93
C PRO A 164 -5.14 8.07 -5.17
N HIS A 165 -4.29 8.80 -5.90
CA HIS A 165 -3.18 9.59 -5.39
C HIS A 165 -3.22 11.02 -5.93
N ALA A 166 -2.92 12.00 -5.06
CA ALA A 166 -2.67 13.39 -5.39
C ALA A 166 -1.20 13.72 -5.11
N VAL A 167 -0.41 13.89 -6.14
CA VAL A 167 1.01 14.20 -6.01
C VAL A 167 1.19 15.72 -6.02
N VAL A 168 1.84 16.25 -4.98
CA VAL A 168 2.12 17.68 -4.76
C VAL A 168 3.61 17.91 -4.78
N PHE A 169 4.10 18.71 -5.73
CA PHE A 169 5.51 19.10 -5.77
C PHE A 169 5.76 20.25 -4.79
N CYS A 170 6.77 20.13 -3.96
CA CYS A 170 7.17 21.09 -2.93
C CYS A 170 8.66 21.40 -3.01
N ASP A 171 9.04 22.61 -2.62
CA ASP A 171 10.47 22.97 -2.48
C ASP A 171 11.10 22.28 -1.26
N GLU A 172 10.27 22.03 -0.23
CA GLU A 172 10.65 21.31 0.98
C GLU A 172 9.48 20.49 1.48
N VAL A 173 9.76 19.27 1.95
CA VAL A 173 8.73 18.36 2.50
C VAL A 173 8.86 18.14 4.01
N GLN A 174 10.08 18.26 4.58
CA GLN A 174 10.33 17.98 6.00
C GLN A 174 9.62 18.95 6.95
N GLY A 175 9.54 20.23 6.57
CA GLY A 175 8.87 21.27 7.37
C GLY A 175 7.35 21.28 7.29
N LEU A 176 6.72 20.39 6.51
CA LEU A 176 5.27 20.34 6.37
C LEU A 176 4.61 19.72 7.61
N ASP A 177 3.57 20.37 8.12
CA ASP A 177 2.69 19.85 9.16
C ASP A 177 1.56 19.02 8.51
N LEU A 178 1.86 17.73 8.21
CA LEU A 178 0.92 16.86 7.51
C LEU A 178 -0.32 16.54 8.34
N GLU A 179 -0.22 16.46 9.65
CA GLU A 179 -1.37 16.28 10.53
C GLU A 179 -2.39 17.43 10.39
N LYS A 180 -1.90 18.62 10.08
CA LYS A 180 -2.74 19.81 9.87
C LYS A 180 -3.31 19.88 8.47
N ILE A 181 -2.49 19.68 7.42
CA ILE A 181 -2.92 19.91 6.03
C ILE A 181 -3.46 18.64 5.36
N GLY A 182 -2.98 17.45 5.73
CA GLY A 182 -3.32 16.18 5.13
C GLY A 182 -4.82 15.87 5.08
N PRO A 183 -5.57 16.07 6.18
CA PRO A 183 -7.02 15.86 6.18
C PRO A 183 -7.79 16.70 5.15
N PHE A 184 -7.30 17.89 4.82
CA PHE A 184 -7.94 18.77 3.82
C PHE A 184 -7.68 18.30 2.39
N PHE A 185 -6.51 17.72 2.12
CA PHE A 185 -6.24 17.06 0.84
C PHE A 185 -7.05 15.78 0.72
N GLU A 186 -6.98 14.91 1.73
CA GLU A 186 -7.70 13.62 1.76
C GLU A 186 -9.18 13.79 1.45
N ASN A 187 -9.81 14.83 2.01
CA ASN A 187 -11.25 15.09 1.91
C ASN A 187 -11.59 16.21 0.91
N ALA A 188 -10.67 16.57 0.01
CA ALA A 188 -10.94 17.60 -0.97
C ALA A 188 -12.13 17.20 -1.86
N PRO A 189 -13.12 18.11 -2.10
CA PRO A 189 -14.36 17.77 -2.79
C PRO A 189 -14.18 17.19 -4.19
N ILE A 190 -13.06 17.46 -4.85
CA ILE A 190 -12.74 16.88 -6.15
C ILE A 190 -12.43 15.38 -6.11
N PHE A 191 -12.16 14.81 -4.92
CA PHE A 191 -11.91 13.37 -4.72
C PHE A 191 -13.08 12.73 -3.95
N PRO A 192 -14.14 12.26 -4.64
CA PRO A 192 -15.36 11.73 -4.00
C PRO A 192 -15.10 10.46 -3.16
N GLU A 193 -14.03 9.70 -3.46
CA GLU A 193 -13.62 8.53 -2.71
C GLU A 193 -12.46 8.81 -1.75
N ARG A 194 -12.16 10.11 -1.50
CA ARG A 194 -10.97 10.56 -0.80
C ARG A 194 -9.67 10.15 -1.53
N VAL A 195 -8.53 10.63 -1.09
CA VAL A 195 -7.25 10.46 -1.81
C VAL A 195 -6.09 10.28 -0.85
N ASN A 196 -5.06 9.52 -1.25
CA ASN A 196 -3.73 9.58 -0.65
C ASN A 196 -3.00 10.77 -1.23
N THR A 197 -2.18 11.47 -0.45
CA THR A 197 -1.46 12.65 -0.93
C THR A 197 0.02 12.49 -0.68
N GLU A 198 0.79 12.55 -1.74
CA GLU A 198 2.26 12.50 -1.74
C GLU A 198 2.81 13.91 -1.89
N PHE A 199 3.51 14.39 -0.86
CA PHE A 199 4.28 15.63 -0.92
C PHE A 199 5.70 15.26 -1.29
N ILE A 200 6.16 15.73 -2.45
CA ILE A 200 7.45 15.32 -3.01
C ILE A 200 8.34 16.50 -3.34
N ARG A 201 9.64 16.33 -3.15
CA ARG A 201 10.70 17.22 -3.60
C ARG A 201 11.59 16.46 -4.56
N ILE A 202 11.88 17.06 -5.71
CA ILE A 202 12.86 16.52 -6.66
C ILE A 202 14.25 16.90 -6.15
N ILE A 203 15.06 15.88 -5.81
CA ILE A 203 16.45 16.05 -5.39
C ILE A 203 17.36 16.02 -6.61
N SER A 204 17.11 15.08 -7.53
CA SER A 204 17.86 14.91 -8.78
C SER A 204 17.03 14.20 -9.84
N GLY A 205 17.57 13.96 -11.01
CA GLY A 205 16.89 13.18 -12.07
C GLY A 205 16.66 11.71 -11.74
N VAL A 206 17.15 11.23 -10.59
CA VAL A 206 17.01 9.83 -10.15
C VAL A 206 16.62 9.71 -8.67
N GLU A 207 16.33 10.82 -8.01
CA GLU A 207 16.05 10.84 -6.58
C GLU A 207 14.91 11.80 -6.23
N LEU A 208 13.91 11.30 -5.51
CA LEU A 208 12.80 12.05 -4.95
C LEU A 208 12.79 11.89 -3.42
N GLU A 209 12.50 12.97 -2.72
CA GLU A 209 12.15 12.93 -1.30
C GLU A 209 10.63 13.00 -1.18
N MET A 210 10.03 12.13 -0.36
CA MET A 210 8.59 12.01 -0.24
C MET A 210 8.15 11.90 1.22
N ARG A 211 7.07 12.60 1.57
CA ARG A 211 6.23 12.30 2.73
C ARG A 211 4.79 12.08 2.23
N VAL A 212 4.05 11.23 2.91
CA VAL A 212 2.72 10.80 2.44
C VAL A 212 1.68 10.91 3.56
N TRP A 213 0.50 11.40 3.19
CA TRP A 213 -0.72 11.29 3.97
C TRP A 213 -1.62 10.25 3.33
N GLU A 214 -1.80 9.10 3.99
CA GLU A 214 -2.61 8.02 3.46
C GLU A 214 -4.08 8.14 3.88
N ARG A 215 -4.96 7.89 2.93
CA ARG A 215 -6.42 7.87 3.10
C ARG A 215 -6.84 6.95 4.23
N GLY A 216 -7.38 7.53 5.31
CA GLY A 216 -7.88 6.81 6.48
C GLY A 216 -6.80 6.34 7.46
N SER A 217 -5.52 6.63 7.21
CA SER A 217 -4.40 6.19 8.06
C SER A 217 -3.56 7.36 8.59
N GLY A 218 -3.65 8.53 7.97
CA GLY A 218 -2.81 9.66 8.32
C GLY A 218 -1.40 9.58 7.72
N GLU A 219 -0.43 10.28 8.33
CA GLU A 219 0.95 10.18 7.90
C GLU A 219 1.52 8.80 8.22
N THR A 220 2.13 8.17 7.22
CA THR A 220 2.80 6.87 7.34
C THR A 220 4.26 6.96 6.91
N PHE A 221 5.08 6.00 7.32
CA PHE A 221 6.51 5.97 6.95
C PHE A 221 6.75 5.74 5.45
N ALA A 222 5.83 5.06 4.77
CA ALA A 222 5.91 4.83 3.32
C ALA A 222 4.62 4.23 2.77
N CYS A 223 4.26 4.69 1.56
CA CYS A 223 3.20 4.13 0.73
C CYS A 223 3.80 3.62 -0.58
N GLY A 224 3.72 2.31 -0.86
CA GLY A 224 4.30 1.72 -2.07
C GLY A 224 3.61 2.19 -3.36
N THR A 225 2.28 2.30 -3.36
CA THR A 225 1.52 2.88 -4.48
C THR A 225 1.77 4.37 -4.63
N GLY A 226 1.92 5.09 -3.50
CA GLY A 226 2.26 6.50 -3.48
C GLY A 226 3.64 6.78 -4.09
N ALA A 227 4.65 5.96 -3.79
CA ALA A 227 5.97 6.08 -4.40
C ALA A 227 5.91 5.88 -5.93
N CYS A 228 5.12 4.90 -6.41
CA CYS A 228 4.90 4.71 -7.84
C CYS A 228 4.15 5.89 -8.47
N ALA A 229 3.15 6.44 -7.79
CA ALA A 229 2.41 7.62 -8.25
C ALA A 229 3.31 8.86 -8.32
N ALA A 230 4.19 9.06 -7.31
CA ALA A 230 5.16 10.14 -7.27
C ALA A 230 6.12 10.10 -8.48
N VAL A 231 6.67 8.92 -8.79
CA VAL A 231 7.54 8.73 -9.97
C VAL A 231 6.78 8.91 -11.28
N ALA A 232 5.51 8.47 -11.35
CA ALA A 232 4.69 8.63 -12.55
C ALA A 232 4.30 10.09 -12.81
N ALA A 233 4.27 10.94 -11.77
CA ALA A 233 3.96 12.35 -11.86
C ALA A 233 5.20 13.23 -12.14
N ALA A 234 6.41 12.76 -11.77
CA ALA A 234 7.68 13.45 -11.98
C ALA A 234 8.18 13.29 -13.41
#